data_3738f8337ef34c5020cc8d349137c03f
#
_entry.id   3738f8337ef34c5020cc8d349137c03f
#
_cell.length_a   1.000
_cell.length_b   1.000
_cell.length_c   1.000
_cell.angle_alpha   90.00
_cell.angle_beta   90.00
_cell.angle_gamma   90.00
#
_symmetry.space_group_name_H-M   'P 1'
#
loop_
_entity.id
_entity.type
_entity.pdbx_description
1 polymer ?
#
loop_
_entity_poly.entity_id
_entity_poly.type
_entity_poly.pdbx_seq_one_letter_code
_entity_poly.pdbx_strand_id
1 'polypeptide(L)'
;AMSKKYLGDTFDIHGGGRDLIFPHHENEIAQSRCANNNKSFSNYWIHNGFITIANEKMAKSQGNIFKIKDFYQRYNGQVLRLALISTHYKQAMDWSDDLLTQSKKTLDKWYECQKKPEGKVLIPDDDLIPLYDDLNTPGYISNIHKLYDKAAKGSDKDKEIFTTACNFIGLLTEPKSKWQEFKKNILEISEEEILQKIKDRNTARDNKNYQLADEIRNELLDKGILIEDKDDKTTWKIK
;
A
#
# COMPACT_ATOMS: atom_id res chain seq x y z
N ALA A 1 36.85 -0.25 -0.15
CA ALA A 1 37.46 -0.72 1.12
C ALA A 1 36.45 -1.35 2.05
N MET A 2 35.30 -0.69 2.35
CA MET A 2 34.28 -1.22 3.29
C MET A 2 33.61 -2.50 2.77
N SER A 3 33.19 -2.54 1.51
CA SER A 3 32.58 -3.73 0.90
C SER A 3 33.51 -4.93 1.01
N LYS A 4 34.76 -4.77 0.63
CA LYS A 4 35.78 -5.83 0.75
C LYS A 4 35.97 -6.31 2.18
N LYS A 5 35.99 -5.39 3.15
CA LYS A 5 36.20 -5.72 4.57
C LYS A 5 35.08 -6.60 5.14
N TYR A 6 33.83 -6.34 4.76
CA TYR A 6 32.67 -7.00 5.35
C TYR A 6 32.05 -8.08 4.50
N LEU A 7 32.19 -8.01 3.15
CA LEU A 7 31.54 -8.88 2.19
C LEU A 7 32.51 -9.72 1.36
N GLY A 8 33.84 -9.44 1.47
CA GLY A 8 34.87 -10.14 0.69
C GLY A 8 35.21 -9.44 -0.63
N ASP A 9 36.02 -10.11 -1.45
CA ASP A 9 36.47 -9.59 -2.75
C ASP A 9 35.35 -9.52 -3.78
N THR A 10 34.40 -10.46 -3.71
CA THR A 10 33.20 -10.55 -4.54
C THR A 10 32.02 -10.87 -3.63
N PHE A 11 30.88 -10.23 -3.84
CA PHE A 11 29.67 -10.46 -3.07
C PHE A 11 28.45 -10.66 -4.00
N ASP A 12 27.32 -11.08 -3.44
CA ASP A 12 26.21 -11.55 -4.26
C ASP A 12 25.49 -10.42 -4.97
N ILE A 13 25.03 -9.39 -4.24
CA ILE A 13 24.13 -8.36 -4.79
C ILE A 13 24.69 -6.97 -4.49
N HIS A 14 24.78 -6.12 -5.51
CA HIS A 14 25.00 -4.68 -5.39
C HIS A 14 23.81 -3.92 -5.99
N GLY A 15 23.32 -2.92 -5.26
CA GLY A 15 22.13 -2.19 -5.67
C GLY A 15 22.26 -0.69 -5.52
N GLY A 16 21.46 0.05 -6.28
CA GLY A 16 21.39 1.50 -6.20
C GLY A 16 20.31 2.10 -7.10
N GLY A 17 20.28 3.42 -7.18
CA GLY A 17 19.44 4.13 -8.13
C GLY A 17 19.96 3.99 -9.57
N ARG A 18 19.10 4.11 -10.54
CA ARG A 18 19.44 4.06 -11.97
C ARG A 18 20.47 5.10 -12.37
N ASP A 19 20.52 6.23 -11.67
CA ASP A 19 21.50 7.30 -11.88
C ASP A 19 22.92 6.93 -11.43
N LEU A 20 23.07 5.89 -10.60
CA LEU A 20 24.35 5.41 -10.14
C LEU A 20 25.03 4.44 -11.13
N ILE A 21 24.32 3.91 -12.13
CA ILE A 21 24.89 3.03 -13.14
C ILE A 21 26.16 3.66 -13.72
N PHE A 22 26.03 4.91 -14.15
CA PHE A 22 27.16 5.68 -14.68
C PHE A 22 27.14 7.10 -14.10
N PRO A 23 28.29 7.62 -13.63
CA PRO A 23 29.64 6.97 -13.64
C PRO A 23 29.97 6.18 -12.37
N HIS A 24 29.09 6.19 -11.33
CA HIS A 24 29.44 5.73 -9.98
C HIS A 24 29.76 4.21 -9.93
N HIS A 25 28.82 3.37 -10.33
CA HIS A 25 29.00 1.91 -10.29
C HIS A 25 30.08 1.42 -11.27
N GLU A 26 30.21 2.05 -12.43
CA GLU A 26 31.29 1.73 -13.36
C GLU A 26 32.67 2.04 -12.74
N ASN A 27 32.79 3.15 -12.01
CA ASN A 27 34.00 3.47 -11.27
C ASN A 27 34.26 2.50 -10.12
N GLU A 28 33.23 2.05 -9.38
CA GLU A 28 33.37 1.04 -8.33
C GLU A 28 33.85 -0.29 -8.89
N ILE A 29 33.30 -0.72 -10.03
CA ILE A 29 33.74 -1.92 -10.74
C ILE A 29 35.22 -1.81 -11.12
N ALA A 30 35.61 -0.69 -11.76
CA ALA A 30 36.98 -0.47 -12.18
C ALA A 30 37.96 -0.50 -10.99
N GLN A 31 37.65 0.24 -9.92
CA GLN A 31 38.47 0.29 -8.69
C GLN A 31 38.58 -1.09 -8.03
N SER A 32 37.46 -1.81 -7.92
CA SER A 32 37.45 -3.13 -7.28
C SER A 32 38.24 -4.16 -8.08
N ARG A 33 38.07 -4.20 -9.40
CA ARG A 33 38.81 -5.11 -10.28
C ARG A 33 40.30 -4.86 -10.24
N CYS A 34 40.73 -3.60 -10.29
CA CYS A 34 42.14 -3.23 -10.16
C CYS A 34 42.73 -3.66 -8.80
N ALA A 35 41.97 -3.50 -7.72
CA ALA A 35 42.46 -3.82 -6.37
C ALA A 35 42.41 -5.32 -6.01
N ASN A 36 41.61 -6.14 -6.72
CA ASN A 36 41.30 -7.51 -6.36
C ASN A 36 41.64 -8.51 -7.45
N ASN A 37 42.77 -8.33 -8.13
CA ASN A 37 43.25 -9.26 -9.17
C ASN A 37 42.20 -9.54 -10.26
N ASN A 38 41.49 -8.53 -10.70
CA ASN A 38 40.46 -8.58 -11.72
C ASN A 38 39.23 -9.45 -11.40
N LYS A 39 39.01 -9.78 -10.11
CA LYS A 39 37.78 -10.47 -9.67
C LYS A 39 36.56 -9.59 -9.89
N SER A 40 35.40 -10.24 -10.10
CA SER A 40 34.12 -9.55 -10.18
C SER A 40 33.81 -8.80 -8.88
N PHE A 41 33.26 -7.59 -8.96
CA PHE A 41 32.85 -6.82 -7.79
C PHE A 41 31.58 -7.41 -7.17
N SER A 42 30.56 -7.66 -8.00
CA SER A 42 29.29 -8.28 -7.59
C SER A 42 28.78 -9.23 -8.66
N ASN A 43 28.03 -10.25 -8.23
CA ASN A 43 27.42 -11.24 -9.13
C ASN A 43 26.14 -10.70 -9.77
N TYR A 44 25.32 -9.96 -9.01
CA TYR A 44 24.05 -9.41 -9.45
C TYR A 44 23.98 -7.91 -9.18
N TRP A 45 23.34 -7.20 -10.11
CA TRP A 45 23.13 -5.76 -10.03
C TRP A 45 21.65 -5.44 -10.06
N ILE A 46 21.18 -4.65 -9.10
CA ILE A 46 19.77 -4.23 -9.00
C ILE A 46 19.72 -2.71 -9.02
N HIS A 47 19.01 -2.14 -9.99
CA HIS A 47 18.85 -0.70 -10.12
C HIS A 47 17.39 -0.28 -10.04
N ASN A 48 17.06 0.55 -9.04
CA ASN A 48 15.73 1.10 -8.87
C ASN A 48 15.47 2.30 -9.78
N GLY A 49 14.23 2.45 -10.21
CA GLY A 49 13.72 3.69 -10.77
C GLY A 49 13.69 4.82 -9.74
N PHE A 50 13.22 5.98 -10.16
CA PHE A 50 13.13 7.17 -9.32
C PHE A 50 11.72 7.30 -8.74
N ILE A 51 11.64 7.98 -7.58
CA ILE A 51 10.39 8.54 -7.11
C ILE A 51 10.31 9.97 -7.64
N THR A 52 9.21 10.30 -8.32
CA THR A 52 8.87 11.64 -8.77
C THR A 52 7.72 12.19 -7.94
N ILE A 53 7.59 13.50 -7.91
CA ILE A 53 6.48 14.23 -7.28
C ILE A 53 6.03 15.26 -8.30
N ALA A 54 4.77 15.18 -8.72
CA ALA A 54 4.24 15.98 -9.82
C ALA A 54 5.12 15.87 -11.10
N ASN A 55 5.58 14.66 -11.41
CA ASN A 55 6.48 14.33 -12.52
C ASN A 55 7.89 14.94 -12.44
N GLU A 56 8.27 15.58 -11.33
CA GLU A 56 9.61 16.07 -11.07
C GLU A 56 10.39 15.11 -10.17
N LYS A 57 11.68 14.89 -10.48
CA LYS A 57 12.54 14.03 -9.65
C LYS A 57 12.64 14.59 -8.25
N MET A 58 12.38 13.76 -7.24
CA MET A 58 12.59 14.12 -5.85
C MET A 58 14.09 14.35 -5.59
N ALA A 59 14.48 15.60 -5.25
CA ALA A 59 15.87 15.97 -5.01
C ALA A 59 16.00 17.01 -3.88
N LYS A 60 17.12 16.90 -3.13
CA LYS A 60 17.41 17.85 -2.03
C LYS A 60 17.51 19.31 -2.52
N SER A 61 18.05 19.49 -3.71
CA SER A 61 18.21 20.82 -4.32
C SER A 61 16.89 21.49 -4.66
N GLN A 62 15.80 20.73 -4.81
CA GLN A 62 14.47 21.24 -5.13
C GLN A 62 13.58 21.39 -3.89
N GLY A 63 14.05 20.96 -2.71
CA GLY A 63 13.28 21.06 -1.47
C GLY A 63 12.02 20.18 -1.40
N ASN A 64 11.83 19.27 -2.37
CA ASN A 64 10.65 18.42 -2.51
C ASN A 64 10.83 17.02 -1.90
N ILE A 65 11.71 16.89 -0.89
CA ILE A 65 11.94 15.60 -0.22
C ILE A 65 10.90 15.39 0.88
N PHE A 66 10.15 14.30 0.76
CA PHE A 66 9.30 13.79 1.81
C PHE A 66 9.93 12.57 2.49
N LYS A 67 9.76 12.49 3.80
CA LYS A 67 10.19 11.31 4.57
C LYS A 67 8.99 10.39 4.77
N ILE A 68 9.20 9.09 4.66
CA ILE A 68 8.14 8.08 4.90
C ILE A 68 7.44 8.32 6.24
N LYS A 69 8.18 8.72 7.28
CA LYS A 69 7.61 9.02 8.60
C LYS A 69 6.54 10.13 8.60
N ASP A 70 6.61 11.05 7.64
CA ASP A 70 5.65 12.17 7.57
C ASP A 70 4.27 11.67 7.05
N PHE A 71 4.25 10.53 6.37
CA PHE A 71 3.03 9.88 5.90
C PHE A 71 2.37 8.97 6.93
N TYR A 72 3.10 8.44 7.93
CA TYR A 72 2.52 7.55 8.95
C TYR A 72 1.47 8.24 9.84
N GLN A 73 1.43 9.56 9.88
CA GLN A 73 0.40 10.30 10.59
C GLN A 73 -0.96 10.24 9.85
N ARG A 74 -0.95 10.09 8.52
CA ARG A 74 -2.13 10.14 7.65
C ARG A 74 -2.49 8.77 7.06
N TYR A 75 -1.51 7.91 6.84
CA TYR A 75 -1.68 6.63 6.15
C TYR A 75 -1.08 5.47 6.93
N ASN A 76 -1.77 4.34 6.93
CA ASN A 76 -1.23 3.09 7.45
C ASN A 76 -0.04 2.63 6.59
N GLY A 77 0.96 1.98 7.20
CA GLY A 77 2.14 1.47 6.50
C GLY A 77 1.83 0.52 5.35
N GLN A 78 0.71 -0.21 5.39
CA GLN A 78 0.29 -1.07 4.28
C GLN A 78 -0.21 -0.29 3.07
N VAL A 79 -0.80 0.92 3.27
CA VAL A 79 -1.15 1.83 2.15
C VAL A 79 0.12 2.25 1.43
N LEU A 80 1.13 2.68 2.18
CA LEU A 80 2.43 3.09 1.62
C LEU A 80 3.11 1.92 0.91
N ARG A 81 3.04 0.72 1.49
CA ARG A 81 3.59 -0.49 0.90
C ARG A 81 2.90 -0.84 -0.42
N LEU A 82 1.56 -0.87 -0.45
CA LEU A 82 0.82 -1.15 -1.67
C LEU A 82 1.12 -0.12 -2.76
N ALA A 83 1.16 1.17 -2.41
CA ALA A 83 1.55 2.23 -3.33
C ALA A 83 2.94 2.00 -3.93
N LEU A 84 3.95 1.68 -3.10
CA LEU A 84 5.32 1.42 -3.56
C LEU A 84 5.41 0.22 -4.51
N ILE A 85 4.77 -0.90 -4.19
CA ILE A 85 4.85 -2.13 -4.99
C ILE A 85 3.88 -2.17 -6.18
N SER A 86 3.01 -1.16 -6.33
CA SER A 86 2.12 -1.02 -7.48
C SER A 86 2.85 -0.63 -8.77
N THR A 87 4.07 -0.14 -8.64
CA THR A 87 4.96 0.16 -9.77
C THR A 87 6.14 -0.81 -9.75
N HIS A 88 6.57 -1.27 -10.93
CA HIS A 88 7.76 -2.11 -11.04
C HIS A 88 8.99 -1.35 -10.54
N TYR A 89 9.83 -1.99 -9.73
CA TYR A 89 10.96 -1.32 -9.07
C TYR A 89 11.94 -0.62 -10.03
N LYS A 90 12.04 -1.06 -11.28
CA LYS A 90 12.86 -0.43 -12.32
C LYS A 90 12.24 0.82 -12.95
N GLN A 91 10.95 1.06 -12.75
CA GLN A 91 10.24 2.19 -13.36
C GLN A 91 10.23 3.40 -12.44
N ALA A 92 10.13 4.59 -13.03
CA ALA A 92 9.83 5.78 -12.27
C ALA A 92 8.40 5.71 -11.72
N MET A 93 8.22 6.14 -10.47
CA MET A 93 6.93 6.15 -9.79
C MET A 93 6.60 7.57 -9.35
N ASP A 94 5.46 8.09 -9.79
CA ASP A 94 4.97 9.37 -9.31
C ASP A 94 4.22 9.19 -7.98
N TRP A 95 4.78 9.78 -6.92
CA TRP A 95 4.22 9.72 -5.59
C TRP A 95 3.18 10.82 -5.43
N SER A 96 1.92 10.45 -5.43
CA SER A 96 0.79 11.37 -5.39
C SER A 96 -0.24 10.99 -4.32
N ASP A 97 -1.03 11.97 -3.86
CA ASP A 97 -2.15 11.70 -2.94
C ASP A 97 -3.21 10.81 -3.60
N ASP A 98 -3.37 10.87 -4.91
CA ASP A 98 -4.28 9.98 -5.66
C ASP A 98 -3.85 8.53 -5.58
N LEU A 99 -2.55 8.24 -5.74
CA LEU A 99 -1.99 6.89 -5.61
C LEU A 99 -2.23 6.34 -4.20
N LEU A 100 -2.01 7.15 -3.17
CA LEU A 100 -2.23 6.76 -1.77
C LEU A 100 -3.71 6.53 -1.48
N THR A 101 -4.58 7.40 -1.99
CA THR A 101 -6.03 7.28 -1.85
C THR A 101 -6.56 6.01 -2.54
N GLN A 102 -6.08 5.70 -3.75
CA GLN A 102 -6.45 4.49 -4.47
C GLN A 102 -5.95 3.24 -3.74
N SER A 103 -4.72 3.25 -3.24
CA SER A 103 -4.15 2.16 -2.45
C SER A 103 -4.95 1.90 -1.18
N LYS A 104 -5.35 2.97 -0.46
CA LYS A 104 -6.23 2.86 0.71
C LYS A 104 -7.58 2.25 0.34
N LYS A 105 -8.25 2.75 -0.70
CA LYS A 105 -9.54 2.21 -1.18
C LYS A 105 -9.45 0.73 -1.56
N THR A 106 -8.33 0.32 -2.14
CA THR A 106 -8.08 -1.09 -2.48
C THR A 106 -7.98 -1.93 -1.20
N LEU A 107 -7.17 -1.50 -0.23
CA LEU A 107 -7.04 -2.19 1.05
C LEU A 107 -8.34 -2.22 1.85
N ASP A 108 -9.14 -1.14 1.83
CA ASP A 108 -10.46 -1.12 2.44
C ASP A 108 -11.34 -2.28 1.95
N LYS A 109 -11.37 -2.50 0.63
CA LYS A 109 -12.11 -3.62 0.02
C LYS A 109 -11.49 -4.98 0.37
N TRP A 110 -10.17 -5.07 0.34
CA TRP A 110 -9.45 -6.31 0.57
C TRP A 110 -9.59 -6.79 2.02
N TYR A 111 -9.55 -5.89 3.00
CA TYR A 111 -9.79 -6.22 4.40
C TYR A 111 -11.21 -6.76 4.67
N GLU A 112 -12.21 -6.38 3.85
CA GLU A 112 -13.56 -6.97 3.99
C GLU A 112 -13.59 -8.47 3.65
N CYS A 113 -12.70 -8.92 2.75
CA CYS A 113 -12.56 -10.32 2.35
C CYS A 113 -11.47 -11.07 3.15
N GLN A 114 -10.78 -10.40 4.07
CA GLN A 114 -9.71 -11.04 4.85
C GLN A 114 -10.26 -12.20 5.66
N LYS A 115 -9.65 -13.37 5.51
CA LYS A 115 -9.84 -14.53 6.37
C LYS A 115 -8.48 -15.12 6.75
N LYS A 116 -8.21 -15.24 8.06
CA LYS A 116 -6.98 -15.87 8.54
C LYS A 116 -6.94 -17.32 8.07
N PRO A 117 -5.85 -17.76 7.40
CA PRO A 117 -5.71 -19.13 6.99
C PRO A 117 -5.73 -20.13 8.16
N GLU A 118 -6.48 -21.21 8.01
CA GLU A 118 -6.49 -22.32 8.95
C GLU A 118 -5.50 -23.39 8.45
N GLY A 119 -4.26 -23.31 8.91
CA GLY A 119 -3.17 -24.23 8.51
C GLY A 119 -2.36 -23.73 7.31
N LYS A 120 -1.76 -24.65 6.57
CA LYS A 120 -0.92 -24.35 5.41
C LYS A 120 -1.80 -24.19 4.17
N VAL A 121 -1.98 -22.95 3.73
CA VAL A 121 -2.66 -22.63 2.47
C VAL A 121 -1.60 -22.27 1.42
N LEU A 122 -1.68 -22.88 0.23
CA LEU A 122 -0.76 -22.61 -0.87
C LEU A 122 -1.37 -21.60 -1.83
N ILE A 123 -0.53 -20.69 -2.30
CA ILE A 123 -0.85 -19.81 -3.43
C ILE A 123 -0.69 -20.67 -4.70
N PRO A 124 -1.64 -20.62 -5.65
CA PRO A 124 -1.45 -21.28 -6.94
C PRO A 124 -0.16 -20.81 -7.64
N ASP A 125 0.60 -21.75 -8.20
CA ASP A 125 1.89 -21.44 -8.82
C ASP A 125 1.75 -20.43 -9.97
N ASP A 126 0.68 -20.53 -10.75
CA ASP A 126 0.40 -19.57 -11.84
C ASP A 126 0.26 -18.14 -11.36
N ASP A 127 -0.24 -17.94 -10.14
CA ASP A 127 -0.37 -16.60 -9.56
C ASP A 127 0.98 -16.01 -9.13
N LEU A 128 2.00 -16.86 -8.89
CA LEU A 128 3.36 -16.45 -8.53
C LEU A 128 4.25 -16.12 -9.74
N ILE A 129 3.89 -16.57 -10.95
CA ILE A 129 4.69 -16.38 -12.17
C ILE A 129 5.23 -14.96 -12.34
N PRO A 130 4.42 -13.88 -12.14
CA PRO A 130 4.94 -12.53 -12.31
C PRO A 130 6.13 -12.21 -11.39
N LEU A 131 6.20 -12.81 -10.19
CA LEU A 131 7.31 -12.55 -9.27
C LEU A 131 8.62 -13.24 -9.71
N TYR A 132 8.53 -14.29 -10.54
CA TYR A 132 9.70 -14.94 -11.15
C TYR A 132 10.22 -14.17 -12.37
N ASP A 133 9.43 -13.26 -12.92
CA ASP A 133 9.80 -12.35 -14.00
C ASP A 133 10.26 -11.00 -13.43
N ASP A 134 11.50 -10.96 -12.99
CA ASP A 134 12.18 -9.76 -12.48
C ASP A 134 11.38 -9.02 -11.38
N LEU A 135 10.76 -9.75 -10.46
CA LEU A 135 9.94 -9.21 -9.37
C LEU A 135 8.82 -8.28 -9.86
N ASN A 136 8.10 -8.67 -10.90
CA ASN A 136 6.98 -7.93 -11.45
C ASN A 136 5.81 -7.88 -10.45
N THR A 137 5.95 -7.03 -9.42
CA THR A 137 4.93 -6.83 -8.39
C THR A 137 3.63 -6.27 -8.93
N PRO A 138 3.57 -5.36 -9.94
CA PRO A 138 2.31 -4.96 -10.57
C PRO A 138 1.55 -6.15 -11.18
N GLY A 139 2.26 -7.05 -11.86
CA GLY A 139 1.68 -8.27 -12.41
C GLY A 139 1.11 -9.18 -11.32
N TYR A 140 1.83 -9.34 -10.22
CA TYR A 140 1.35 -10.11 -9.08
C TYR A 140 0.13 -9.46 -8.40
N ILE A 141 0.11 -8.14 -8.23
CA ILE A 141 -1.05 -7.40 -7.72
C ILE A 141 -2.26 -7.59 -8.62
N SER A 142 -2.07 -7.64 -9.94
CA SER A 142 -3.16 -7.97 -10.88
C SER A 142 -3.75 -9.37 -10.61
N ASN A 143 -2.91 -10.36 -10.29
CA ASN A 143 -3.38 -11.68 -9.91
C ASN A 143 -4.09 -11.67 -8.54
N ILE A 144 -3.60 -10.88 -7.56
CA ILE A 144 -4.31 -10.67 -6.29
C ILE A 144 -5.72 -10.09 -6.53
N HIS A 145 -5.90 -9.15 -7.46
CA HIS A 145 -7.24 -8.65 -7.81
C HIS A 145 -8.16 -9.76 -8.34
N LYS A 146 -7.66 -10.68 -9.17
CA LYS A 146 -8.43 -11.83 -9.65
C LYS A 146 -8.80 -12.78 -8.49
N LEU A 147 -7.86 -13.01 -7.57
CA LEU A 147 -8.12 -13.79 -6.35
C LEU A 147 -9.15 -13.10 -5.45
N TYR A 148 -9.09 -11.78 -5.32
CA TYR A 148 -10.11 -10.99 -4.61
C TYR A 148 -11.49 -11.16 -5.22
N ASP A 149 -11.63 -11.08 -6.55
CA ASP A 149 -12.91 -11.24 -7.24
C ASP A 149 -13.51 -12.62 -7.01
N LYS A 150 -12.68 -13.66 -6.90
CA LYS A 150 -13.12 -15.01 -6.49
C LYS A 150 -13.51 -15.03 -5.02
N ALA A 151 -12.68 -14.49 -4.12
CA ALA A 151 -12.93 -14.47 -2.69
C ALA A 151 -14.19 -13.71 -2.29
N ALA A 152 -14.50 -12.59 -2.98
CA ALA A 152 -15.67 -11.77 -2.70
C ALA A 152 -17.01 -12.49 -2.96
N LYS A 153 -17.02 -13.48 -3.86
CA LYS A 153 -18.20 -14.27 -4.26
C LYS A 153 -18.10 -15.74 -3.85
N GLY A 154 -16.93 -16.16 -3.39
CA GLY A 154 -16.55 -17.54 -3.20
C GLY A 154 -16.64 -18.04 -1.77
N SER A 155 -16.03 -19.19 -1.57
CA SER A 155 -15.94 -19.90 -0.30
C SER A 155 -14.93 -19.26 0.67
N ASP A 156 -14.97 -19.73 1.91
CA ASP A 156 -13.94 -19.37 2.90
C ASP A 156 -12.53 -19.78 2.46
N LYS A 157 -12.41 -20.88 1.72
CA LYS A 157 -11.13 -21.31 1.14
C LYS A 157 -10.58 -20.30 0.12
N ASP A 158 -11.44 -19.70 -0.71
CA ASP A 158 -11.02 -18.66 -1.66
C ASP A 158 -10.50 -17.43 -0.91
N LYS A 159 -11.14 -17.05 0.21
CA LYS A 159 -10.69 -15.95 1.08
C LYS A 159 -9.35 -16.25 1.73
N GLU A 160 -9.12 -17.50 2.15
CA GLU A 160 -7.84 -17.91 2.73
C GLU A 160 -6.71 -17.86 1.70
N ILE A 161 -6.94 -18.33 0.47
CA ILE A 161 -5.96 -18.25 -0.63
C ILE A 161 -5.63 -16.78 -0.93
N PHE A 162 -6.67 -15.96 -1.09
CA PHE A 162 -6.50 -14.51 -1.31
C PHE A 162 -5.70 -13.84 -0.18
N THR A 163 -6.05 -14.10 1.08
CA THR A 163 -5.34 -13.54 2.24
C THR A 163 -3.89 -14.00 2.27
N THR A 164 -3.63 -15.30 1.96
CA THR A 164 -2.28 -15.85 1.89
C THR A 164 -1.46 -15.16 0.80
N ALA A 165 -2.05 -14.92 -0.37
CA ALA A 165 -1.39 -14.20 -1.47
C ALA A 165 -1.06 -12.75 -1.10
N CYS A 166 -1.95 -12.06 -0.39
CA CYS A 166 -1.69 -10.72 0.14
C CYS A 166 -0.56 -10.73 1.18
N ASN A 167 -0.60 -11.69 2.12
CA ASN A 167 0.42 -11.82 3.17
C ASN A 167 1.81 -12.09 2.60
N PHE A 168 1.90 -12.79 1.47
CA PHE A 168 3.16 -13.12 0.80
C PHE A 168 3.97 -11.88 0.42
N ILE A 169 3.29 -10.79 0.05
CA ILE A 169 3.91 -9.48 -0.25
C ILE A 169 3.79 -8.48 0.91
N GLY A 170 3.43 -8.96 2.11
CA GLY A 170 3.34 -8.15 3.33
C GLY A 170 2.11 -7.24 3.40
N LEU A 171 1.01 -7.59 2.72
CA LEU A 171 -0.29 -6.93 2.83
C LEU A 171 -1.25 -7.80 3.65
N LEU A 172 -2.28 -7.19 4.24
CA LEU A 172 -3.27 -7.83 5.12
C LEU A 172 -2.65 -8.64 6.27
N THR A 173 -1.47 -8.22 6.75
CA THR A 173 -0.74 -8.89 7.83
C THR A 173 -1.36 -8.65 9.22
N GLU A 174 -2.12 -7.57 9.36
CA GLU A 174 -2.84 -7.21 10.57
C GLU A 174 -4.29 -7.72 10.50
N PRO A 175 -4.95 -8.02 11.64
CA PRO A 175 -6.37 -8.37 11.62
C PRO A 175 -7.24 -7.18 11.21
N LYS A 176 -8.39 -7.47 10.59
CA LYS A 176 -9.38 -6.46 10.14
C LYS A 176 -9.76 -5.47 11.25
N SER A 177 -9.82 -5.91 12.51
CA SER A 177 -10.12 -5.02 13.63
C SER A 177 -9.10 -3.89 13.79
N LYS A 178 -7.81 -4.18 13.59
CA LYS A 178 -6.75 -3.17 13.60
C LYS A 178 -6.87 -2.18 12.45
N TRP A 179 -7.26 -2.66 11.27
CA TRP A 179 -7.54 -1.80 10.14
C TRP A 179 -8.71 -0.86 10.41
N GLN A 180 -9.78 -1.35 11.04
CA GLN A 180 -10.93 -0.54 11.43
C GLN A 180 -10.57 0.48 12.53
N GLU A 181 -9.77 0.09 13.50
CA GLU A 181 -9.23 0.99 14.53
C GLU A 181 -8.42 2.14 13.90
N PHE A 182 -7.51 1.80 12.96
CA PHE A 182 -6.77 2.81 12.22
C PHE A 182 -7.71 3.78 11.48
N LYS A 183 -8.74 3.27 10.78
CA LYS A 183 -9.73 4.11 10.11
C LYS A 183 -10.45 5.06 11.07
N LYS A 184 -10.80 4.61 12.27
CA LYS A 184 -11.40 5.45 13.32
C LYS A 184 -10.45 6.54 13.78
N ASN A 185 -9.18 6.20 14.01
CA ASN A 185 -8.18 7.14 14.55
C ASN A 185 -7.81 8.27 13.58
N ILE A 186 -8.02 8.11 12.27
CA ILE A 186 -7.77 9.16 11.28
C ILE A 186 -8.99 10.01 10.95
N LEU A 187 -10.16 9.71 11.57
CA LEU A 187 -11.35 10.57 11.41
C LEU A 187 -11.15 11.90 12.13
N GLU A 188 -11.57 12.98 11.49
CA GLU A 188 -11.59 14.34 12.06
C GLU A 188 -12.80 14.58 12.99
N ILE A 189 -13.60 13.53 13.23
CA ILE A 189 -14.83 13.61 14.01
C ILE A 189 -14.89 12.44 14.99
N SER A 190 -15.28 12.72 16.25
CA SER A 190 -15.43 11.69 17.27
C SER A 190 -16.68 10.81 17.07
N GLU A 191 -16.67 9.61 17.64
CA GLU A 191 -17.83 8.70 17.57
C GLU A 191 -19.07 9.35 18.25
N GLU A 192 -18.86 10.09 19.35
CA GLU A 192 -19.93 10.81 20.05
C GLU A 192 -20.57 11.89 19.17
N GLU A 193 -19.75 12.66 18.45
CA GLU A 193 -20.26 13.67 17.50
C GLU A 193 -20.99 13.03 16.32
N ILE A 194 -20.52 11.87 15.82
CA ILE A 194 -21.22 11.13 14.76
C ILE A 194 -22.60 10.71 15.25
N LEU A 195 -22.69 10.10 16.44
CA LEU A 195 -23.95 9.65 17.02
C LEU A 195 -24.91 10.82 17.29
N GLN A 196 -24.39 11.96 17.76
CA GLN A 196 -25.19 13.15 17.96
C GLN A 196 -25.76 13.68 16.64
N LYS A 197 -24.93 13.78 15.59
CA LYS A 197 -25.39 14.22 14.25
C LYS A 197 -26.42 13.26 13.64
N ILE A 198 -26.26 11.95 13.85
CA ILE A 198 -27.28 10.97 13.42
C ILE A 198 -28.60 11.22 14.16
N LYS A 199 -28.57 11.49 15.44
CA LYS A 199 -29.75 11.81 16.24
C LYS A 199 -30.42 13.11 15.75
N ASP A 200 -29.63 14.16 15.51
CA ASP A 200 -30.12 15.44 14.99
C ASP A 200 -30.76 15.28 13.60
N ARG A 201 -30.15 14.47 12.72
CA ARG A 201 -30.70 14.12 11.41
C ARG A 201 -32.04 13.38 11.53
N ASN A 202 -32.15 12.40 12.43
CA ASN A 202 -33.40 11.66 12.63
C ASN A 202 -34.50 12.59 13.16
N THR A 203 -34.18 13.45 14.13
CA THR A 203 -35.12 14.49 14.62
C THR A 203 -35.57 15.43 13.50
N ALA A 204 -34.68 15.84 12.62
CA ALA A 204 -35.02 16.67 11.46
C ALA A 204 -35.99 15.94 10.51
N ARG A 205 -35.81 14.64 10.27
CA ARG A 205 -36.72 13.81 9.46
C ARG A 205 -38.10 13.67 10.12
N ASP A 206 -38.14 13.41 11.41
CA ASP A 206 -39.41 13.33 12.17
C ASP A 206 -40.20 14.63 12.09
N ASN A 207 -39.51 15.76 12.11
CA ASN A 207 -40.09 17.09 11.93
C ASN A 207 -40.32 17.46 10.46
N LYS A 208 -40.16 16.53 9.51
CA LYS A 208 -40.29 16.72 8.05
C LYS A 208 -39.37 17.81 7.47
N ASN A 209 -38.31 18.16 8.18
CA ASN A 209 -37.25 19.06 7.69
C ASN A 209 -36.19 18.26 6.92
N TYR A 210 -36.54 17.84 5.72
CA TYR A 210 -35.67 17.00 4.88
C TYR A 210 -34.42 17.74 4.42
N GLN A 211 -34.48 19.06 4.23
CA GLN A 211 -33.33 19.85 3.85
C GLN A 211 -32.20 19.75 4.90
N LEU A 212 -32.52 19.97 6.17
CA LEU A 212 -31.57 19.85 7.27
C LEU A 212 -31.04 18.42 7.41
N ALA A 213 -31.89 17.41 7.21
CA ALA A 213 -31.48 16.02 7.27
C ALA A 213 -30.46 15.67 6.16
N ASP A 214 -30.63 16.22 4.97
CA ASP A 214 -29.69 16.03 3.85
C ASP A 214 -28.40 16.81 4.04
N GLU A 215 -28.45 18.02 4.60
CA GLU A 215 -27.26 18.81 4.97
C GLU A 215 -26.39 18.03 5.97
N ILE A 216 -26.98 17.50 7.04
CA ILE A 216 -26.26 16.69 8.04
C ILE A 216 -25.67 15.43 7.40
N ARG A 217 -26.41 14.75 6.51
CA ARG A 217 -25.91 13.58 5.80
C ARG A 217 -24.72 13.90 4.93
N ASN A 218 -24.75 15.02 4.20
CA ASN A 218 -23.67 15.46 3.34
C ASN A 218 -22.45 15.88 4.17
N GLU A 219 -22.65 16.60 5.27
CA GLU A 219 -21.55 16.95 6.19
C GLU A 219 -20.83 15.71 6.73
N LEU A 220 -21.58 14.67 7.14
CA LEU A 220 -20.98 13.41 7.59
C LEU A 220 -20.29 12.68 6.46
N LEU A 221 -20.86 12.69 5.24
CA LEU A 221 -20.24 12.10 4.06
C LEU A 221 -18.92 12.77 3.69
N ASP A 222 -18.85 14.08 3.77
CA ASP A 222 -17.63 14.87 3.52
C ASP A 222 -16.54 14.55 4.56
N LYS A 223 -16.93 14.23 5.79
CA LYS A 223 -16.04 13.75 6.86
C LYS A 223 -15.74 12.24 6.76
N GLY A 224 -16.13 11.58 5.65
CA GLY A 224 -15.85 10.17 5.40
C GLY A 224 -16.80 9.20 6.12
N ILE A 225 -17.96 9.65 6.60
CA ILE A 225 -18.96 8.82 7.28
C ILE A 225 -20.12 8.56 6.33
N LEU A 226 -20.43 7.29 6.08
CA LEU A 226 -21.59 6.85 5.34
C LEU A 226 -22.68 6.39 6.28
N ILE A 227 -23.89 6.96 6.15
CA ILE A 227 -25.06 6.57 6.92
C ILE A 227 -25.92 5.60 6.10
N GLU A 228 -26.36 4.51 6.74
CA GLU A 228 -27.26 3.52 6.18
C GLU A 228 -28.48 3.37 7.09
N ASP A 229 -29.67 3.57 6.53
CA ASP A 229 -30.94 3.34 7.23
C ASP A 229 -31.42 1.92 6.91
N LYS A 230 -31.62 1.08 7.93
CA LYS A 230 -32.17 -0.28 7.83
C LYS A 230 -33.11 -0.54 9.01
N ASP A 231 -34.30 -1.07 8.72
CA ASP A 231 -35.25 -1.60 9.72
C ASP A 231 -35.43 -0.64 10.92
N ASP A 232 -35.77 0.62 10.66
CA ASP A 232 -35.94 1.72 11.64
C ASP A 232 -34.68 2.06 12.47
N LYS A 233 -33.50 1.57 12.09
CA LYS A 233 -32.24 1.92 12.71
C LYS A 233 -31.31 2.59 11.68
N THR A 234 -30.74 3.70 12.10
CA THR A 234 -29.66 4.36 11.37
C THR A 234 -28.33 3.81 11.86
N THR A 235 -27.57 3.20 10.96
CA THR A 235 -26.19 2.73 11.21
C THR A 235 -25.23 3.57 10.41
N TRP A 236 -23.96 3.54 10.78
CA TRP A 236 -22.91 4.26 10.08
C TRP A 236 -21.67 3.41 9.87
N LYS A 237 -20.93 3.73 8.83
CA LYS A 237 -19.62 3.14 8.54
C LYS A 237 -18.66 4.18 7.97
N ILE A 238 -17.37 3.95 8.12
CA ILE A 238 -16.31 4.77 7.54
C ILE A 238 -16.21 4.43 6.05
N LYS A 239 -16.22 5.47 5.20
CA LYS A 239 -16.11 5.37 3.74
C LYS A 239 -14.73 4.89 3.30
#